data_110133f690c48aee9aa58fbc2be4dea2
#
_entry.id   110133f690c48aee9aa58fbc2be4dea2
#
_cell.length_a   1.000
_cell.length_b   1.000
_cell.length_c   1.000
_cell.angle_alpha   90.00
_cell.angle_beta   90.00
_cell.angle_gamma   90.00
#
_symmetry.space_group_name_H-M   'P 1'
#
loop_
_entity.id
_entity.type
_entity.pdbx_description
1 polymer ?
#
loop_
_entity_poly.entity_id
_entity_poly.type
_entity_poly.pdbx_seq_one_letter_code
_entity_poly.pdbx_strand_id
1 'polypeptide(L)'
;MNELILHHYPFSSFSEKLRAAFGVKGLAWRSVEIAGLPPRPLLAPLTGGYRRAPVLQVGADIYCDTNAILPALDRLHPPRCLVPAGSEGVAQGLGFAWERQLWIPVIGVLVHYIGEHIPPDFIKDRKEGYLGIDISQAAMAPQFEQHVQAVRAQVAWLNQALACRPYLFGAAPSTADLACWQTLWLLRKNCPPEVDALLGLAPLLPWYERIAGFGHGTPTVMSAEDAFEAARAAKPAPVTHLSPDGDPGGLKAGCPVSVTPDDNARVPVMGTLVAASASQIVIHRTDPQAGDLHLHFPRIGFDVVAA
;
A
#
# COMPACT_ATOMS: atom_id res chain seq x y z
N MET A 1 -22.71 -6.08 6.64
CA MET A 1 -21.35 -5.98 6.05
C MET A 1 -20.40 -5.69 7.20
N ASN A 2 -19.27 -6.38 7.26
CA ASN A 2 -18.24 -6.08 8.26
C ASN A 2 -17.65 -4.69 7.98
N GLU A 3 -17.25 -4.00 9.05
CA GLU A 3 -16.64 -2.67 8.95
C GLU A 3 -15.29 -2.75 8.23
N LEU A 4 -14.93 -1.70 7.49
CA LEU A 4 -13.59 -1.49 6.94
C LEU A 4 -12.75 -0.86 8.04
N ILE A 5 -11.70 -1.52 8.50
CA ILE A 5 -10.80 -1.04 9.55
C ILE A 5 -9.40 -0.88 8.93
N LEU A 6 -8.87 0.33 8.88
CA LEU A 6 -7.55 0.61 8.34
C LEU A 6 -6.55 0.84 9.46
N HIS A 7 -5.53 -0.02 9.53
CA HIS A 7 -4.36 0.17 10.38
C HIS A 7 -3.32 0.96 9.60
N HIS A 8 -3.06 2.20 10.03
CA HIS A 8 -2.22 3.15 9.29
C HIS A 8 -1.51 4.14 10.20
N TYR A 9 -0.59 4.92 9.66
CA TYR A 9 0.00 6.06 10.36
C TYR A 9 0.01 7.32 9.46
N PRO A 10 -0.06 8.55 10.04
CA PRO A 10 -0.38 9.78 9.32
C PRO A 10 0.55 10.13 8.15
N PHE A 11 1.87 10.01 8.32
CA PHE A 11 2.84 10.41 7.31
C PHE A 11 3.23 9.31 6.30
N SER A 12 2.58 8.14 6.37
CA SER A 12 2.76 7.09 5.37
C SER A 12 2.04 7.45 4.07
N SER A 13 2.79 7.58 2.98
CA SER A 13 2.24 7.85 1.66
C SER A 13 1.37 6.69 1.14
N PHE A 14 1.75 5.44 1.42
CA PHE A 14 0.92 4.28 1.10
C PHE A 14 -0.39 4.25 1.92
N SER A 15 -0.37 4.76 3.16
CA SER A 15 -1.60 4.96 3.93
C SER A 15 -2.45 6.07 3.32
N GLU A 16 -1.84 7.14 2.86
CA GLU A 16 -2.53 8.23 2.16
C GLU A 16 -3.18 7.74 0.86
N LYS A 17 -2.50 6.89 0.10
CA LYS A 17 -3.08 6.22 -1.08
C LYS A 17 -4.42 5.55 -0.76
N LEU A 18 -4.51 4.84 0.37
CA LEU A 18 -5.77 4.20 0.78
C LEU A 18 -6.80 5.19 1.34
N ARG A 19 -6.36 6.19 2.11
CA ARG A 19 -7.27 7.25 2.56
C ARG A 19 -7.93 7.96 1.37
N ALA A 20 -7.14 8.29 0.34
CA ALA A 20 -7.66 8.85 -0.91
C ALA A 20 -8.59 7.88 -1.65
N ALA A 21 -8.26 6.57 -1.69
CA ALA A 21 -9.14 5.55 -2.26
C ALA A 21 -10.50 5.51 -1.57
N PHE A 22 -10.54 5.60 -0.23
CA PHE A 22 -11.79 5.69 0.51
C PHE A 22 -12.56 6.96 0.16
N GLY A 23 -11.88 8.09 -0.06
CA GLY A 23 -12.47 9.32 -0.54
C GLY A 23 -13.10 9.18 -1.92
N VAL A 24 -12.35 8.65 -2.88
CA VAL A 24 -12.83 8.39 -4.25
C VAL A 24 -14.09 7.51 -4.24
N LYS A 25 -14.10 6.47 -3.41
CA LYS A 25 -15.22 5.55 -3.28
C LYS A 25 -16.35 6.07 -2.38
N GLY A 26 -16.14 7.15 -1.61
CA GLY A 26 -17.10 7.71 -0.66
C GLY A 26 -17.42 6.76 0.50
N LEU A 27 -16.41 6.03 1.00
CA LEU A 27 -16.60 5.00 2.02
C LEU A 27 -16.51 5.56 3.44
N ALA A 28 -17.31 4.97 4.34
CA ALA A 28 -17.13 5.07 5.79
C ALA A 28 -16.17 3.96 6.24
N TRP A 29 -15.27 4.28 7.17
CA TRP A 29 -14.25 3.35 7.64
C TRP A 29 -13.76 3.68 9.05
N ARG A 30 -13.15 2.71 9.72
CA ARG A 30 -12.54 2.84 11.04
C ARG A 30 -11.05 3.12 10.91
N SER A 31 -10.59 4.17 11.57
CA SER A 31 -9.20 4.62 11.58
C SER A 31 -8.51 4.11 12.83
N VAL A 32 -7.58 3.17 12.66
CA VAL A 32 -6.71 2.66 13.73
C VAL A 32 -5.30 3.17 13.47
N GLU A 33 -4.89 4.16 14.26
CA GLU A 33 -3.53 4.69 14.15
C GLU A 33 -2.53 3.75 14.81
N ILE A 34 -1.47 3.40 14.07
CA ILE A 34 -0.38 2.54 14.52
C ILE A 34 0.95 3.28 14.56
N ALA A 35 1.89 2.77 15.34
CA ALA A 35 3.25 3.30 15.34
C ALA A 35 3.91 3.19 13.96
N GLY A 36 4.68 4.21 13.56
CA GLY A 36 5.46 4.20 12.31
C GLY A 36 6.56 3.13 12.29
N LEU A 37 7.01 2.71 13.49
CA LEU A 37 8.00 1.65 13.72
C LEU A 37 7.40 0.50 14.54
N PRO A 38 7.91 -0.73 14.40
CA PRO A 38 7.65 -1.80 15.37
C PRO A 38 8.22 -1.42 16.78
N PRO A 39 7.69 -2.01 17.85
CA PRO A 39 6.70 -3.07 17.88
C PRO A 39 5.26 -2.56 17.66
N ARG A 40 4.41 -3.45 17.09
CA ARG A 40 2.97 -3.24 16.94
C ARG A 40 2.24 -4.43 17.54
N PRO A 41 2.15 -4.51 18.86
CA PRO A 41 1.78 -5.73 19.59
C PRO A 41 0.38 -6.27 19.25
N LEU A 42 -0.58 -5.40 18.91
CA LEU A 42 -1.92 -5.81 18.52
C LEU A 42 -2.09 -6.05 17.02
N LEU A 43 -1.20 -5.50 16.17
CA LEU A 43 -1.25 -5.73 14.73
C LEU A 43 -0.44 -6.96 14.31
N ALA A 44 0.67 -7.24 14.97
CA ALA A 44 1.55 -8.35 14.62
C ALA A 44 0.85 -9.73 14.67
N PRO A 45 0.03 -10.07 15.69
CA PRO A 45 -0.77 -11.29 15.69
C PRO A 45 -1.74 -11.38 14.51
N LEU A 46 -2.41 -10.27 14.15
CA LEU A 46 -3.35 -10.22 13.03
C LEU A 46 -2.67 -10.46 11.68
N THR A 47 -1.42 -10.05 11.53
CA THR A 47 -0.71 -10.07 10.24
C THR A 47 0.32 -11.19 10.12
N GLY A 48 0.49 -12.01 11.18
CA GLY A 48 1.56 -13.02 11.21
C GLY A 48 2.98 -12.44 11.16
N GLY A 49 3.14 -11.18 11.60
CA GLY A 49 4.42 -10.48 11.61
C GLY A 49 4.72 -9.66 10.35
N TYR A 50 3.80 -9.61 9.36
CA TYR A 50 3.94 -8.68 8.24
C TYR A 50 4.06 -7.24 8.75
N ARG A 51 5.17 -6.58 8.41
CA ARG A 51 5.53 -5.33 9.09
C ARG A 51 5.25 -4.05 8.30
N ARG A 52 4.79 -4.16 7.05
CA ARG A 52 4.43 -2.97 6.25
C ARG A 52 3.08 -2.40 6.68
N ALA A 53 2.84 -1.17 6.34
CA ALA A 53 1.59 -0.46 6.51
C ALA A 53 1.25 0.27 5.20
N PRO A 54 -0.02 0.47 4.90
CA PRO A 54 -1.21 0.14 5.69
C PRO A 54 -1.63 -1.33 5.62
N VAL A 55 -2.53 -1.73 6.54
CA VAL A 55 -3.22 -3.02 6.53
C VAL A 55 -4.72 -2.75 6.63
N LEU A 56 -5.52 -3.40 5.78
CA LEU A 56 -6.98 -3.35 5.86
C LEU A 56 -7.48 -4.62 6.57
N GLN A 57 -8.36 -4.44 7.53
CA GLN A 57 -9.06 -5.50 8.24
C GLN A 57 -10.56 -5.45 7.92
N VAL A 58 -11.16 -6.61 7.67
CA VAL A 58 -12.60 -6.78 7.46
C VAL A 58 -13.04 -8.02 8.26
N GLY A 59 -13.41 -7.83 9.53
CA GLY A 59 -13.57 -8.93 10.46
C GLY A 59 -12.27 -9.69 10.67
N ALA A 60 -12.25 -11.00 10.38
CA ALA A 60 -11.05 -11.85 10.45
C ALA A 60 -10.28 -11.99 9.12
N ASP A 61 -10.65 -11.21 8.10
CA ASP A 61 -9.92 -11.11 6.82
C ASP A 61 -8.97 -9.92 6.87
N ILE A 62 -7.67 -10.17 6.74
CA ILE A 62 -6.60 -9.20 6.87
C ILE A 62 -5.90 -9.04 5.51
N TYR A 63 -6.00 -7.86 4.93
CA TYR A 63 -5.42 -7.55 3.62
C TYR A 63 -4.10 -6.81 3.80
N CYS A 64 -3.03 -7.44 3.36
CA CYS A 64 -1.67 -6.96 3.43
C CYS A 64 -1.20 -6.44 2.06
N ASP A 65 -0.68 -5.21 2.03
CA ASP A 65 -0.27 -4.48 0.83
C ASP A 65 -1.40 -3.79 0.05
N THR A 66 -1.13 -2.59 -0.45
CA THR A 66 -2.11 -1.78 -1.20
C THR A 66 -2.57 -2.45 -2.49
N ASN A 67 -1.74 -3.31 -3.10
CA ASN A 67 -2.09 -4.06 -4.31
C ASN A 67 -3.04 -5.24 -4.03
N ALA A 68 -3.20 -5.66 -2.78
CA ALA A 68 -4.27 -6.56 -2.36
C ALA A 68 -5.51 -5.78 -1.91
N ILE A 69 -5.31 -4.65 -1.24
CA ILE A 69 -6.39 -3.85 -0.64
C ILE A 69 -7.26 -3.17 -1.70
N LEU A 70 -6.65 -2.51 -2.70
CA LEU A 70 -7.42 -1.76 -3.70
C LEU A 70 -8.37 -2.64 -4.52
N PRO A 71 -7.96 -3.82 -5.04
CA PRO A 71 -8.90 -4.75 -5.68
C PRO A 71 -9.95 -5.31 -4.72
N ALA A 72 -9.60 -5.51 -3.44
CA ALA A 72 -10.57 -5.95 -2.44
C ALA A 72 -11.65 -4.88 -2.20
N LEU A 73 -11.30 -3.60 -2.17
CA LEU A 73 -12.26 -2.50 -2.07
C LEU A 73 -13.22 -2.48 -3.26
N ASP A 74 -12.75 -2.75 -4.48
CA ASP A 74 -13.62 -2.82 -5.66
C ASP A 74 -14.57 -4.00 -5.60
N ARG A 75 -14.11 -5.15 -5.11
CA ARG A 75 -14.96 -6.34 -4.92
C ARG A 75 -15.98 -6.16 -3.80
N LEU A 76 -15.59 -5.60 -2.68
CA LEU A 76 -16.45 -5.40 -1.50
C LEU A 76 -17.44 -4.24 -1.69
N HIS A 77 -17.05 -3.22 -2.44
CA HIS A 77 -17.81 -2.01 -2.69
C HIS A 77 -17.75 -1.65 -4.19
N PRO A 78 -18.50 -2.35 -5.06
CA PRO A 78 -18.41 -2.22 -6.52
C PRO A 78 -18.63 -0.80 -7.09
N PRO A 79 -19.46 0.09 -6.50
CA PRO A 79 -19.58 1.45 -7.01
C PRO A 79 -18.27 2.20 -7.00
N ARG A 80 -18.03 3.03 -8.05
CA ARG A 80 -16.81 3.82 -8.24
C ARG A 80 -15.55 2.95 -8.25
N CYS A 81 -15.51 2.03 -9.20
CA CYS A 81 -14.41 1.10 -9.39
C CYS A 81 -13.08 1.84 -9.61
N LEU A 82 -12.03 1.41 -8.92
CA LEU A 82 -10.66 1.94 -9.03
C LEU A 82 -9.86 1.27 -10.14
N VAL A 83 -10.39 0.21 -10.73
CA VAL A 83 -9.85 -0.46 -11.92
C VAL A 83 -10.88 -0.33 -13.04
N PRO A 84 -10.80 0.72 -13.88
CA PRO A 84 -11.75 0.93 -14.97
C PRO A 84 -11.78 -0.28 -15.93
N ALA A 85 -12.98 -0.62 -16.42
CA ALA A 85 -13.15 -1.71 -17.37
C ALA A 85 -12.25 -1.53 -18.61
N GLY A 86 -11.55 -2.59 -18.98
CA GLY A 86 -10.56 -2.58 -20.08
C GLY A 86 -9.16 -2.07 -19.70
N SER A 87 -8.94 -1.72 -18.42
CA SER A 87 -7.61 -1.33 -17.91
C SER A 87 -7.05 -2.33 -16.89
N GLU A 88 -7.73 -3.45 -16.69
CA GLU A 88 -7.34 -4.51 -15.78
C GLU A 88 -5.91 -5.00 -16.08
N GLY A 89 -5.13 -5.19 -15.05
CA GLY A 89 -3.70 -5.52 -15.19
C GLY A 89 -2.83 -4.32 -15.57
N VAL A 90 -3.23 -3.49 -16.54
CA VAL A 90 -2.42 -2.33 -16.98
C VAL A 90 -2.42 -1.23 -15.90
N ALA A 91 -3.57 -0.89 -15.33
CA ALA A 91 -3.65 0.11 -14.26
C ALA A 91 -2.90 -0.32 -13.01
N GLN A 92 -3.04 -1.59 -12.60
CA GLN A 92 -2.32 -2.14 -11.46
C GLN A 92 -0.81 -2.25 -11.75
N GLY A 93 -0.45 -2.76 -12.94
CA GLY A 93 0.95 -2.90 -13.36
C GLY A 93 1.68 -1.57 -13.46
N LEU A 94 1.03 -0.52 -14.00
CA LEU A 94 1.58 0.84 -14.04
C LEU A 94 1.81 1.39 -12.63
N GLY A 95 0.81 1.27 -11.74
CA GLY A 95 0.94 1.71 -10.36
C GLY A 95 2.07 1.01 -9.62
N PHE A 96 2.17 -0.32 -9.76
CA PHE A 96 3.23 -1.12 -9.18
C PHE A 96 4.62 -0.74 -9.71
N ALA A 97 4.76 -0.58 -11.03
CA ALA A 97 6.02 -0.18 -11.65
C ALA A 97 6.45 1.23 -11.21
N TRP A 98 5.50 2.18 -11.16
CA TRP A 98 5.75 3.53 -10.70
C TRP A 98 6.28 3.54 -9.27
N GLU A 99 5.63 2.87 -8.34
CA GLU A 99 6.03 2.81 -6.94
C GLU A 99 7.40 2.14 -6.77
N ARG A 100 7.65 1.02 -7.47
CA ARG A 100 8.95 0.34 -7.42
C ARG A 100 10.10 1.17 -7.97
N GLN A 101 9.90 1.84 -9.08
CA GLN A 101 10.93 2.64 -9.76
C GLN A 101 11.26 3.92 -9.00
N LEU A 102 10.25 4.58 -8.43
CA LEU A 102 10.42 5.90 -7.85
C LEU A 102 10.64 5.93 -6.34
N TRP A 103 10.41 4.80 -5.63
CA TRP A 103 10.47 4.85 -4.17
C TRP A 103 11.80 5.41 -3.64
N ILE A 104 12.94 4.90 -4.09
CA ILE A 104 14.26 5.37 -3.64
C ILE A 104 14.55 6.79 -4.13
N PRO A 105 14.35 7.16 -5.42
CA PRO A 105 14.47 8.54 -5.86
C PRO A 105 13.62 9.54 -5.08
N VAL A 106 12.36 9.21 -4.79
CA VAL A 106 11.46 10.06 -3.99
C VAL A 106 11.97 10.21 -2.56
N ILE A 107 12.44 9.14 -1.92
CA ILE A 107 13.07 9.23 -0.59
C ILE A 107 14.34 10.08 -0.65
N GLY A 108 15.17 9.97 -1.69
CA GLY A 108 16.37 10.78 -1.86
C GLY A 108 16.06 12.29 -1.94
N VAL A 109 15.03 12.66 -2.70
CA VAL A 109 14.54 14.05 -2.73
C VAL A 109 13.98 14.47 -1.37
N LEU A 110 13.16 13.63 -0.76
CA LEU A 110 12.52 13.92 0.53
C LEU A 110 13.55 14.20 1.63
N VAL A 111 14.51 13.29 1.81
CA VAL A 111 15.49 13.40 2.90
C VAL A 111 16.49 14.52 2.70
N HIS A 112 16.65 15.03 1.48
CA HIS A 112 17.41 16.25 1.23
C HIS A 112 16.83 17.45 2.00
N TYR A 113 15.51 17.54 2.08
CA TYR A 113 14.82 18.66 2.74
C TYR A 113 14.52 18.40 4.22
N ILE A 114 14.16 17.17 4.58
CA ILE A 114 13.69 16.86 5.94
C ILE A 114 14.60 15.91 6.73
N GLY A 115 15.75 15.51 6.17
CA GLY A 115 16.59 14.46 6.76
C GLY A 115 17.02 14.73 8.20
N GLU A 116 17.29 16.00 8.54
CA GLU A 116 17.65 16.42 9.90
C GLU A 116 16.50 16.26 10.91
N HIS A 117 15.26 16.18 10.43
CA HIS A 117 14.05 16.02 11.26
C HIS A 117 13.59 14.56 11.38
N ILE A 118 14.22 13.64 10.66
CA ILE A 118 13.88 12.22 10.73
C ILE A 118 14.53 11.60 11.97
N PRO A 119 13.73 10.95 12.85
CA PRO A 119 14.28 10.33 14.05
C PRO A 119 15.38 9.30 13.72
N PRO A 120 16.51 9.28 14.45
CA PRO A 120 17.61 8.34 14.21
C PRO A 120 17.17 6.87 14.22
N ASP A 121 16.26 6.49 15.12
CA ASP A 121 15.72 5.14 15.19
C ASP A 121 14.95 4.75 13.93
N PHE A 122 14.28 5.71 13.28
CA PHE A 122 13.60 5.49 12.01
C PHE A 122 14.61 5.19 10.89
N ILE A 123 15.68 5.98 10.80
CA ILE A 123 16.76 5.75 9.82
C ILE A 123 17.43 4.39 10.06
N LYS A 124 17.73 4.08 11.32
CA LYS A 124 18.31 2.78 11.71
C LYS A 124 17.40 1.62 11.31
N ASP A 125 16.11 1.69 11.59
CA ASP A 125 15.14 0.66 11.20
C ASP A 125 15.09 0.45 9.69
N ARG A 126 15.12 1.54 8.91
CA ARG A 126 15.14 1.47 7.45
C ARG A 126 16.40 0.80 6.92
N LYS A 127 17.55 1.12 7.50
CA LYS A 127 18.83 0.54 7.12
C LYS A 127 18.94 -0.94 7.48
N GLU A 128 18.60 -1.30 8.71
CA GLU A 128 18.86 -2.63 9.25
C GLU A 128 17.74 -3.65 9.02
N GLY A 129 16.49 -3.21 8.99
CA GLY A 129 15.36 -4.12 9.04
C GLY A 129 14.27 -3.91 7.98
N TYR A 130 14.29 -2.82 7.23
CA TYR A 130 13.20 -2.53 6.30
C TYR A 130 13.67 -2.41 4.84
N LEU A 131 14.56 -1.47 4.52
CA LEU A 131 15.03 -1.21 3.15
C LEU A 131 16.38 -1.87 2.84
N GLY A 132 17.19 -2.13 3.84
CA GLY A 132 18.57 -2.61 3.66
C GLY A 132 19.54 -1.53 3.16
N ILE A 133 19.10 -0.28 3.09
CA ILE A 133 19.92 0.87 2.67
C ILE A 133 19.83 2.00 3.68
N ASP A 134 20.90 2.79 3.74
CA ASP A 134 20.95 3.99 4.58
C ASP A 134 20.25 5.14 3.87
N ILE A 135 19.14 5.61 4.45
CA ILE A 135 18.36 6.74 3.94
C ILE A 135 18.63 8.04 4.70
N SER A 136 19.73 8.12 5.47
CA SER A 136 20.12 9.39 6.08
C SER A 136 20.43 10.44 5.01
N GLN A 137 20.24 11.70 5.35
CA GLN A 137 20.55 12.81 4.44
C GLN A 137 21.99 12.74 3.94
N ALA A 138 22.95 12.44 4.82
CA ALA A 138 24.35 12.32 4.45
C ALA A 138 24.63 11.19 3.44
N ALA A 139 23.96 10.04 3.61
CA ALA A 139 24.13 8.90 2.71
C ALA A 139 23.47 9.13 1.33
N MET A 140 22.36 9.86 1.28
CA MET A 140 21.61 10.11 0.03
C MET A 140 22.08 11.37 -0.73
N ALA A 141 22.74 12.33 -0.06
CA ALA A 141 23.16 13.60 -0.63
C ALA A 141 24.03 13.48 -1.90
N PRO A 142 25.00 12.53 -2.00
CA PRO A 142 25.81 12.38 -3.22
C PRO A 142 25.01 12.06 -4.49
N GLN A 143 23.80 11.51 -4.36
CA GLN A 143 22.94 11.08 -5.47
C GLN A 143 21.72 12.00 -5.65
N PHE A 144 21.67 13.15 -4.98
CA PHE A 144 20.51 14.04 -5.03
C PHE A 144 20.10 14.43 -6.45
N GLU A 145 21.06 14.86 -7.28
CA GLU A 145 20.79 15.25 -8.67
C GLU A 145 20.23 14.09 -9.51
N GLN A 146 20.76 12.88 -9.31
CA GLN A 146 20.26 11.68 -9.99
C GLN A 146 18.83 11.35 -9.55
N HIS A 147 18.52 11.52 -8.25
CA HIS A 147 17.15 11.32 -7.75
C HIS A 147 16.19 12.35 -8.34
N VAL A 148 16.58 13.62 -8.41
CA VAL A 148 15.80 14.68 -9.07
C VAL A 148 15.54 14.34 -10.53
N GLN A 149 16.59 13.94 -11.28
CA GLN A 149 16.47 13.57 -12.70
C GLN A 149 15.51 12.39 -12.92
N ALA A 150 15.60 11.34 -12.08
CA ALA A 150 14.72 10.19 -12.16
C ALA A 150 13.24 10.56 -11.92
N VAL A 151 12.98 11.38 -10.88
CA VAL A 151 11.61 11.84 -10.60
C VAL A 151 11.10 12.74 -11.71
N ARG A 152 11.91 13.69 -12.21
CA ARG A 152 11.52 14.57 -13.33
C ARG A 152 11.17 13.82 -14.60
N ALA A 153 11.92 12.77 -14.96
CA ALA A 153 11.64 11.95 -16.14
C ALA A 153 10.27 11.29 -16.04
N GLN A 154 9.96 10.71 -14.88
CA GLN A 154 8.67 10.07 -14.65
C GLN A 154 7.51 11.10 -14.59
N VAL A 155 7.75 12.25 -13.96
CA VAL A 155 6.80 13.37 -13.95
C VAL A 155 6.49 13.85 -15.37
N ALA A 156 7.50 13.94 -16.23
CA ALA A 156 7.29 14.31 -17.65
C ALA A 156 6.42 13.30 -18.38
N TRP A 157 6.62 11.99 -18.17
CA TRP A 157 5.77 10.95 -18.74
C TRP A 157 4.34 11.00 -18.22
N LEU A 158 4.17 11.19 -16.90
CA LEU A 158 2.87 11.35 -16.29
C LEU A 158 2.11 12.56 -16.88
N ASN A 159 2.81 13.68 -17.06
CA ASN A 159 2.24 14.88 -17.67
C ASN A 159 1.79 14.62 -19.12
N GLN A 160 2.60 13.92 -19.94
CA GLN A 160 2.21 13.52 -21.29
C GLN A 160 0.98 12.62 -21.27
N ALA A 161 0.92 11.64 -20.37
CA ALA A 161 -0.21 10.73 -20.24
C ALA A 161 -1.52 11.44 -19.86
N LEU A 162 -1.43 12.53 -19.11
CA LEU A 162 -2.58 13.32 -18.62
C LEU A 162 -2.95 14.51 -19.53
N ALA A 163 -2.20 14.77 -20.59
CA ALA A 163 -2.37 15.97 -21.44
C ALA A 163 -3.78 16.13 -22.02
N CYS A 164 -4.47 15.01 -22.34
CA CYS A 164 -5.78 14.99 -23.00
C CYS A 164 -6.88 14.32 -22.18
N ARG A 165 -6.64 14.04 -20.91
CA ARG A 165 -7.60 13.30 -20.07
C ARG A 165 -7.52 13.72 -18.61
N PRO A 166 -8.63 13.64 -17.87
CA PRO A 166 -8.63 14.05 -16.45
C PRO A 166 -7.89 13.08 -15.53
N TYR A 167 -7.82 11.79 -15.87
CA TYR A 167 -7.12 10.73 -15.15
C TYR A 167 -6.49 9.74 -16.11
N LEU A 168 -5.54 8.92 -15.64
CA LEU A 168 -4.74 8.04 -16.48
C LEU A 168 -5.54 7.06 -17.36
N PHE A 169 -6.69 6.59 -16.87
CA PHE A 169 -7.54 5.65 -17.61
C PHE A 169 -8.95 6.19 -17.92
N GLY A 170 -9.12 7.50 -18.00
CA GLY A 170 -10.38 8.10 -18.47
C GLY A 170 -10.98 9.14 -17.53
N ALA A 171 -12.28 9.02 -17.24
CA ALA A 171 -13.06 10.06 -16.55
C ALA A 171 -13.03 9.98 -15.02
N ALA A 172 -12.51 8.88 -14.46
CA ALA A 172 -12.43 8.65 -13.02
C ALA A 172 -11.01 8.23 -12.60
N PRO A 173 -10.59 8.52 -11.36
CA PRO A 173 -9.28 8.10 -10.87
C PRO A 173 -9.20 6.58 -10.76
N SER A 174 -8.03 6.05 -11.08
CA SER A 174 -7.71 4.63 -11.03
C SER A 174 -6.67 4.32 -9.93
N THR A 175 -6.40 3.02 -9.72
CA THR A 175 -5.30 2.56 -8.85
C THR A 175 -3.95 3.15 -9.27
N ALA A 176 -3.72 3.34 -10.59
CA ALA A 176 -2.51 3.98 -11.11
C ALA A 176 -2.45 5.47 -10.76
N ASP A 177 -3.56 6.19 -10.87
CA ASP A 177 -3.62 7.61 -10.47
C ASP A 177 -3.26 7.74 -8.98
N LEU A 178 -3.83 6.89 -8.12
CA LEU A 178 -3.54 6.91 -6.69
C LEU A 178 -2.08 6.55 -6.37
N ALA A 179 -1.48 5.62 -7.11
CA ALA A 179 -0.08 5.25 -6.96
C ALA A 179 0.87 6.40 -7.35
N CYS A 180 0.59 7.08 -8.46
CA CYS A 180 1.35 8.25 -8.88
C CYS A 180 1.14 9.43 -7.92
N TRP A 181 -0.10 9.66 -7.51
CA TRP A 181 -0.47 10.79 -6.66
C TRP A 181 0.17 10.72 -5.27
N GLN A 182 0.17 9.56 -4.61
CA GLN A 182 0.70 9.41 -3.26
C GLN A 182 2.20 9.71 -3.16
N THR A 183 2.99 9.44 -4.21
CA THR A 183 4.42 9.76 -4.23
C THR A 183 4.64 11.28 -4.30
N LEU A 184 3.85 11.99 -5.11
CA LEU A 184 3.88 13.45 -5.19
C LEU A 184 3.34 14.09 -3.92
N TRP A 185 2.29 13.50 -3.33
CA TRP A 185 1.76 13.94 -2.03
C TRP A 185 2.85 13.89 -0.94
N LEU A 186 3.64 12.81 -0.89
CA LEU A 186 4.71 12.68 0.09
C LEU A 186 5.72 13.85 0.00
N LEU A 187 6.11 14.21 -1.20
CA LEU A 187 7.02 15.32 -1.44
C LEU A 187 6.38 16.67 -1.11
N ARG A 188 5.22 16.96 -1.71
CA ARG A 188 4.52 18.24 -1.54
C ARG A 188 4.07 18.51 -0.09
N LYS A 189 3.79 17.46 0.67
CA LYS A 189 3.42 17.56 2.08
C LYS A 189 4.58 17.90 2.99
N ASN A 190 5.80 17.46 2.66
CA ASN A 190 6.94 17.49 3.56
C ASN A 190 8.10 18.35 3.06
N CYS A 191 8.17 18.66 1.78
CA CYS A 191 9.20 19.54 1.23
C CYS A 191 8.68 20.98 1.08
N PRO A 192 9.58 21.97 0.98
CA PRO A 192 9.18 23.35 0.73
C PRO A 192 8.59 23.50 -0.68
N PRO A 193 7.80 24.57 -0.95
CA PRO A 193 7.08 24.77 -2.23
C PRO A 193 7.98 24.75 -3.48
N GLU A 194 9.26 25.05 -3.34
CA GLU A 194 10.26 25.05 -4.41
C GLU A 194 10.42 23.66 -5.06
N VAL A 195 10.03 22.59 -4.36
CA VAL A 195 10.05 21.22 -4.89
C VAL A 195 9.15 21.09 -6.12
N ASP A 196 8.05 21.82 -6.20
CA ASP A 196 7.16 21.81 -7.36
C ASP A 196 7.88 22.32 -8.63
N ALA A 197 8.67 23.39 -8.51
CA ALA A 197 9.47 23.91 -9.61
C ALA A 197 10.66 23.00 -9.92
N LEU A 198 11.36 22.50 -8.88
CA LEU A 198 12.47 21.58 -9.03
C LEU A 198 12.08 20.33 -9.85
N LEU A 199 10.91 19.77 -9.58
CA LEU A 199 10.43 18.54 -10.21
C LEU A 199 9.56 18.76 -11.45
N GLY A 200 9.19 20.01 -11.76
CA GLY A 200 8.36 20.35 -12.91
C GLY A 200 6.88 19.94 -12.73
N LEU A 201 6.34 20.06 -11.51
CA LEU A 201 4.99 19.56 -11.17
C LEU A 201 3.87 20.48 -11.64
N ALA A 202 4.13 21.74 -12.05
CA ALA A 202 3.11 22.72 -12.37
C ALA A 202 2.00 22.20 -13.32
N PRO A 203 2.29 21.47 -14.43
CA PRO A 203 1.24 20.94 -15.30
C PRO A 203 0.37 19.86 -14.65
N LEU A 204 0.86 19.18 -13.62
CA LEU A 204 0.14 18.10 -12.92
C LEU A 204 -0.75 18.61 -11.79
N LEU A 205 -0.59 19.86 -11.36
CA LEU A 205 -1.34 20.41 -10.21
C LEU A 205 -2.87 20.29 -10.37
N PRO A 206 -3.47 20.55 -11.54
CA PRO A 206 -4.92 20.38 -11.70
C PRO A 206 -5.39 18.93 -11.50
N TRP A 207 -4.61 17.95 -11.93
CA TRP A 207 -4.88 16.52 -11.68
C TRP A 207 -4.65 16.17 -10.21
N TYR A 208 -3.57 16.67 -9.62
CA TYR A 208 -3.24 16.42 -8.23
C TYR A 208 -4.35 16.94 -7.30
N GLU A 209 -4.82 18.17 -7.52
CA GLU A 209 -5.86 18.79 -6.71
C GLU A 209 -7.24 18.12 -6.90
N ARG A 210 -7.54 17.60 -8.10
CA ARG A 210 -8.78 16.81 -8.31
C ARG A 210 -8.79 15.55 -7.45
N ILE A 211 -7.65 14.85 -7.30
CA ILE A 211 -7.57 13.67 -6.44
C ILE A 211 -7.64 14.07 -4.96
N ALA A 212 -6.90 15.10 -4.56
CA ALA A 212 -6.96 15.62 -3.20
C ALA A 212 -8.38 16.06 -2.80
N GLY A 213 -9.16 16.59 -3.74
CA GLY A 213 -10.54 17.04 -3.53
C GLY A 213 -11.53 15.94 -3.18
N PHE A 214 -11.24 14.67 -3.42
CA PHE A 214 -12.08 13.56 -2.93
C PHE A 214 -11.99 13.38 -1.41
N GLY A 215 -10.92 13.89 -0.77
CA GLY A 215 -10.70 13.72 0.65
C GLY A 215 -10.48 12.24 1.04
N HIS A 216 -10.92 11.89 2.24
CA HIS A 216 -10.64 10.57 2.84
C HIS A 216 -11.92 9.75 3.15
N GLY A 217 -13.05 10.07 2.53
CA GLY A 217 -14.34 9.46 2.88
C GLY A 217 -14.79 9.87 4.29
N THR A 218 -15.34 8.94 5.05
CA THR A 218 -15.84 9.22 6.41
C THR A 218 -15.12 8.37 7.45
N PRO A 219 -13.92 8.80 7.93
CA PRO A 219 -13.19 8.09 8.97
C PRO A 219 -13.86 8.25 10.34
N THR A 220 -13.84 7.21 11.14
CA THR A 220 -14.18 7.24 12.57
C THR A 220 -13.06 6.56 13.34
N VAL A 221 -12.54 7.21 14.37
CA VAL A 221 -11.44 6.65 15.18
C VAL A 221 -11.89 5.36 15.88
N MET A 222 -11.00 4.39 15.90
CA MET A 222 -11.14 3.12 16.60
C MET A 222 -9.84 2.80 17.33
N SER A 223 -9.93 2.23 18.53
CA SER A 223 -8.75 1.77 19.25
C SER A 223 -8.14 0.52 18.61
N ALA A 224 -6.85 0.27 18.83
CA ALA A 224 -6.22 -0.96 18.36
C ALA A 224 -6.78 -2.20 19.07
N GLU A 225 -7.20 -2.04 20.32
CA GLU A 225 -7.86 -3.06 21.15
C GLU A 225 -9.21 -3.46 20.57
N ASP A 226 -10.07 -2.48 20.20
CA ASP A 226 -11.38 -2.75 19.59
C ASP A 226 -11.23 -3.41 18.22
N ALA A 227 -10.25 -2.99 17.43
CA ALA A 227 -9.96 -3.62 16.15
C ALA A 227 -9.48 -5.08 16.31
N PHE A 228 -8.65 -5.34 17.31
CA PHE A 228 -8.17 -6.68 17.65
C PHE A 228 -9.34 -7.58 18.09
N GLU A 229 -10.20 -7.10 18.98
CA GLU A 229 -11.38 -7.84 19.44
C GLU A 229 -12.38 -8.09 18.29
N ALA A 230 -12.53 -7.14 17.36
CA ALA A 230 -13.37 -7.32 16.18
C ALA A 230 -12.85 -8.47 15.29
N ALA A 231 -11.53 -8.64 15.14
CA ALA A 231 -10.95 -9.80 14.45
C ALA A 231 -11.23 -11.10 15.20
N ARG A 232 -10.95 -11.10 16.51
CA ARG A 232 -11.11 -12.29 17.38
C ARG A 232 -12.55 -12.80 17.46
N ALA A 233 -13.53 -11.89 17.41
CA ALA A 233 -14.93 -12.21 17.46
C ALA A 233 -15.49 -12.68 16.11
N ALA A 234 -14.77 -12.47 15.01
CA ALA A 234 -15.18 -12.83 13.68
C ALA A 234 -14.64 -14.21 13.25
N LYS A 235 -15.14 -14.70 12.12
CA LYS A 235 -14.56 -15.82 11.38
C LYS A 235 -14.16 -15.34 10.00
N PRO A 236 -13.05 -15.87 9.43
CA PRO A 236 -12.68 -15.58 8.06
C PRO A 236 -13.81 -15.90 7.08
N ALA A 237 -14.02 -15.04 6.10
CA ALA A 237 -15.05 -15.25 5.09
C ALA A 237 -14.63 -16.36 4.10
N PRO A 238 -15.57 -17.12 3.55
CA PRO A 238 -15.27 -18.08 2.48
C PRO A 238 -14.66 -17.36 1.26
N VAL A 239 -13.55 -17.89 0.75
CA VAL A 239 -12.86 -17.36 -0.43
C VAL A 239 -13.49 -17.96 -1.69
N THR A 240 -14.56 -17.35 -2.20
CA THR A 240 -15.33 -17.86 -3.34
C THR A 240 -14.93 -17.24 -4.68
N HIS A 241 -14.14 -16.18 -4.66
CA HIS A 241 -13.71 -15.43 -5.86
C HIS A 241 -12.37 -15.93 -6.47
N LEU A 242 -11.72 -16.91 -5.83
CA LEU A 242 -10.50 -17.55 -6.31
C LEU A 242 -10.70 -19.06 -6.42
N SER A 243 -9.98 -19.68 -7.35
CA SER A 243 -9.92 -21.15 -7.43
C SER A 243 -8.94 -21.70 -6.40
N PRO A 244 -9.26 -22.78 -5.68
CA PRO A 244 -8.30 -23.49 -4.82
C PRO A 244 -7.07 -24.01 -5.56
N ASP A 245 -7.20 -24.28 -6.86
CA ASP A 245 -6.13 -24.79 -7.75
C ASP A 245 -5.58 -23.71 -8.69
N GLY A 246 -5.85 -22.44 -8.42
CA GLY A 246 -5.52 -21.31 -9.30
C GLY A 246 -4.08 -20.78 -9.18
N ASP A 247 -3.21 -21.39 -8.38
CA ASP A 247 -1.82 -20.93 -8.24
C ASP A 247 -1.02 -21.18 -9.53
N PRO A 248 -0.42 -20.15 -10.14
CA PRO A 248 0.42 -20.32 -11.34
C PRO A 248 1.66 -21.21 -11.12
N GLY A 249 2.15 -21.30 -9.87
CA GLY A 249 3.27 -22.16 -9.48
C GLY A 249 2.87 -23.61 -9.18
N GLY A 250 1.56 -23.93 -9.22
CA GLY A 250 1.05 -25.28 -8.99
C GLY A 250 0.88 -25.66 -7.53
N LEU A 251 1.04 -24.75 -6.58
CA LEU A 251 0.73 -25.01 -5.17
C LEU A 251 -0.77 -25.26 -4.99
N LYS A 252 -1.09 -26.24 -4.14
CA LYS A 252 -2.48 -26.66 -3.89
C LYS A 252 -3.03 -26.12 -2.58
N ALA A 253 -4.32 -25.84 -2.53
CA ALA A 253 -4.99 -25.52 -1.27
C ALA A 253 -4.73 -26.62 -0.23
N GLY A 254 -4.54 -26.23 1.02
CA GLY A 254 -4.16 -27.09 2.13
C GLY A 254 -2.64 -27.27 2.32
N CYS A 255 -1.80 -26.83 1.37
CA CYS A 255 -0.34 -26.89 1.55
C CYS A 255 0.13 -25.83 2.55
N PRO A 256 1.06 -26.17 3.48
CA PRO A 256 1.80 -25.18 4.26
C PRO A 256 2.66 -24.32 3.31
N VAL A 257 2.60 -23.00 3.49
CA VAL A 257 3.35 -22.06 2.65
C VAL A 257 3.95 -20.93 3.47
N SER A 258 5.01 -20.34 2.92
CA SER A 258 5.59 -19.07 3.35
C SER A 258 5.32 -18.01 2.28
N VAL A 259 4.79 -16.86 2.70
CA VAL A 259 4.56 -15.69 1.85
C VAL A 259 5.51 -14.58 2.29
N THR A 260 6.40 -14.14 1.41
CA THR A 260 7.47 -13.18 1.75
C THR A 260 7.50 -12.05 0.73
N PRO A 261 7.54 -10.76 1.13
CA PRO A 261 7.79 -9.66 0.20
C PRO A 261 9.12 -9.86 -0.55
N ASP A 262 9.17 -9.56 -1.85
CA ASP A 262 10.36 -9.79 -2.69
C ASP A 262 11.37 -8.63 -2.69
N ASP A 263 10.98 -7.46 -2.14
CA ASP A 263 11.82 -6.25 -2.09
C ASP A 263 12.21 -5.84 -0.67
N ASN A 264 11.32 -5.20 0.07
CA ASN A 264 11.59 -4.60 1.39
C ASN A 264 10.91 -5.37 2.52
N ALA A 265 11.43 -5.23 3.76
CA ALA A 265 10.85 -5.85 4.95
C ALA A 265 10.52 -7.34 4.73
N ARG A 266 11.49 -8.09 4.27
CA ARG A 266 11.37 -9.50 3.86
C ARG A 266 11.15 -10.43 5.06
N VAL A 267 10.05 -10.24 5.76
CA VAL A 267 9.62 -11.10 6.87
C VAL A 267 8.64 -12.13 6.33
N PRO A 268 8.95 -13.43 6.40
CA PRO A 268 8.06 -14.48 5.94
C PRO A 268 6.84 -14.61 6.83
N VAL A 269 5.67 -14.76 6.22
CA VAL A 269 4.40 -15.04 6.90
C VAL A 269 4.00 -16.47 6.59
N MET A 270 3.92 -17.30 7.63
CA MET A 270 3.58 -18.71 7.53
C MET A 270 2.08 -18.93 7.63
N GLY A 271 1.55 -19.87 6.85
CA GLY A 271 0.15 -20.27 6.91
C GLY A 271 -0.17 -21.45 5.99
N THR A 272 -1.44 -21.83 5.95
CA THR A 272 -1.94 -22.86 5.03
C THR A 272 -2.58 -22.19 3.84
N LEU A 273 -2.20 -22.54 2.62
CA LEU A 273 -2.77 -21.97 1.40
C LEU A 273 -4.28 -22.29 1.33
N VAL A 274 -5.10 -21.26 1.22
CA VAL A 274 -6.56 -21.40 1.03
C VAL A 274 -6.90 -21.37 -0.46
N ALA A 275 -6.36 -20.36 -1.16
CA ALA A 275 -6.52 -20.18 -2.60
C ALA A 275 -5.47 -19.23 -3.13
N ALA A 276 -5.13 -19.34 -4.41
CA ALA A 276 -4.26 -18.41 -5.10
C ALA A 276 -4.71 -18.20 -6.55
N SER A 277 -4.19 -17.13 -7.15
CA SER A 277 -4.35 -16.82 -8.58
C SER A 277 -3.12 -16.09 -9.08
N ALA A 278 -3.15 -15.65 -10.34
CA ALA A 278 -2.13 -14.77 -10.91
C ALA A 278 -2.09 -13.38 -10.23
N SER A 279 -3.11 -12.99 -9.46
CA SER A 279 -3.22 -11.66 -8.84
C SER A 279 -3.24 -11.67 -7.33
N GLN A 280 -3.62 -12.76 -6.69
CA GLN A 280 -3.84 -12.81 -5.23
C GLN A 280 -3.42 -14.15 -4.61
N ILE A 281 -3.02 -14.09 -3.34
CA ILE A 281 -2.72 -15.25 -2.47
C ILE A 281 -3.55 -15.07 -1.21
N VAL A 282 -4.20 -16.15 -0.74
CA VAL A 282 -4.91 -16.18 0.53
C VAL A 282 -4.40 -17.37 1.34
N ILE A 283 -3.92 -17.09 2.55
CA ILE A 283 -3.50 -18.12 3.51
C ILE A 283 -4.37 -18.08 4.76
N HIS A 284 -4.65 -19.23 5.30
CA HIS A 284 -5.23 -19.39 6.64
C HIS A 284 -4.13 -19.46 7.68
N ARG A 285 -4.36 -18.78 8.79
CA ARG A 285 -3.48 -18.78 9.96
C ARG A 285 -4.32 -18.80 11.22
N THR A 286 -3.94 -19.64 12.18
CA THR A 286 -4.46 -19.58 13.56
C THR A 286 -3.42 -18.93 14.45
N ASP A 287 -3.80 -17.84 15.10
CA ASP A 287 -2.96 -17.15 16.08
C ASP A 287 -3.50 -17.39 17.49
N PRO A 288 -2.64 -17.68 18.50
CA PRO A 288 -3.10 -17.96 19.87
C PRO A 288 -3.91 -16.83 20.51
N GLN A 289 -3.70 -15.58 20.08
CA GLN A 289 -4.36 -14.41 20.65
C GLN A 289 -5.53 -13.94 19.76
N ALA A 290 -5.33 -13.94 18.43
CA ALA A 290 -6.30 -13.40 17.47
C ALA A 290 -7.29 -14.43 16.92
N GLY A 291 -7.02 -15.74 17.09
CA GLY A 291 -7.85 -16.81 16.54
C GLY A 291 -7.57 -17.11 15.06
N ASP A 292 -8.59 -17.58 14.34
CA ASP A 292 -8.48 -17.95 12.94
C ASP A 292 -8.59 -16.71 12.04
N LEU A 293 -7.66 -16.57 11.12
CA LEU A 293 -7.53 -15.42 10.22
C LEU A 293 -7.31 -15.90 8.78
N HIS A 294 -7.84 -15.15 7.81
CA HIS A 294 -7.37 -15.19 6.43
C HIS A 294 -6.48 -13.98 6.17
N LEU A 295 -5.26 -14.23 5.69
CA LEU A 295 -4.35 -13.18 5.26
C LEU A 295 -4.31 -13.15 3.74
N HIS A 296 -4.60 -11.97 3.19
CA HIS A 296 -4.68 -11.73 1.76
C HIS A 296 -3.48 -10.92 1.31
N PHE A 297 -2.73 -11.44 0.32
CA PHE A 297 -1.56 -10.79 -0.27
C PHE A 297 -1.76 -10.62 -1.77
N PRO A 298 -1.14 -9.64 -2.43
CA PRO A 298 -1.06 -9.64 -3.89
C PRO A 298 -0.07 -10.72 -4.34
N ARG A 299 -0.22 -11.25 -5.56
CA ARG A 299 0.76 -12.17 -6.14
C ARG A 299 2.03 -11.44 -6.55
N ILE A 300 1.87 -10.26 -7.17
CA ILE A 300 3.01 -9.43 -7.56
C ILE A 300 3.67 -8.81 -6.34
N GLY A 301 5.00 -8.88 -6.28
CA GLY A 301 5.78 -8.34 -5.16
C GLY A 301 5.93 -9.29 -3.96
N PHE A 302 5.51 -10.57 -4.12
CA PHE A 302 5.62 -11.58 -3.07
C PHE A 302 6.07 -12.94 -3.61
N ASP A 303 7.07 -13.51 -2.95
CA ASP A 303 7.47 -14.89 -3.12
C ASP A 303 6.54 -15.80 -2.32
N VAL A 304 6.09 -16.91 -2.92
CA VAL A 304 5.29 -17.95 -2.25
C VAL A 304 5.97 -19.28 -2.47
N VAL A 305 6.34 -19.93 -1.40
CA VAL A 305 7.01 -21.22 -1.43
C VAL A 305 6.35 -22.19 -0.46
N ALA A 306 6.41 -23.49 -0.78
CA ALA A 306 6.04 -24.54 0.17
C ALA A 306 6.95 -24.45 1.39
N ALA A 307 6.39 -24.58 2.61
CA ALA A 307 7.08 -24.48 3.88
C ALA A 307 7.43 -25.84 4.45
#